data_07bf8d61da0061c604d53724e6829e89
#
_entry.id   07bf8d61da0061c604d53724e6829e89
#
_cell.length_a   1.000
_cell.length_b   1.000
_cell.length_c   1.000
_cell.angle_alpha   90.00
_cell.angle_beta   90.00
_cell.angle_gamma   90.00
#
_symmetry.space_group_name_H-M   'P 1'
#
loop_
_entity.id
_entity.type
_entity.pdbx_description
1 polymer ?
#
loop_
_entity_poly.entity_id
_entity_poly.type
_entity_poly.pdbx_seq_one_letter_code
_entity_poly.pdbx_strand_id
1 'polypeptide(L)'
;MTTPPEYLADPPALEDAALGLDAYGQPHDLLSELLRSVRLSGERIVAYAPLRTFSIGFADLSTLHIIEEGELLLQIDGDAHIERVSRGDVILLPRGDPHHISDAGKRPHATVRADAPGHNAPEPEPARWLCGTFTIGDPQASHLLGSLPAVIILRGARGPALEGLEVARRMLLVEMQSPSQGSAVMVARILDLIFIQILRAWAAGTDAEPNWLAGALDPQIGLALSAIHRDPGHDWTVKELARACSLSRSAFAARFVARVGKPPATYLAHVRLDAATDLLRGTSLPVTLIAENVGYTSEAAFSRAFKHRYGTPPARWRRDTRLA
;
A
#
# COMPACT_ATOMS: atom_id res chain seq x y z
N MET A 1 13.05 52.59 11.11
CA MET A 1 14.03 51.51 10.82
C MET A 1 13.50 50.27 11.48
N THR A 2 12.75 49.49 10.74
CA THR A 2 12.12 48.25 11.19
C THR A 2 12.97 47.09 10.65
N THR A 3 13.54 46.30 11.54
CA THR A 3 14.31 45.09 11.26
C THR A 3 13.41 44.07 10.57
N PRO A 4 13.82 43.44 9.45
CA PRO A 4 13.04 42.37 8.84
C PRO A 4 13.08 41.12 9.72
N PRO A 5 12.04 40.26 9.67
CA PRO A 5 11.99 39.03 10.47
C PRO A 5 13.05 38.01 9.99
N GLU A 6 13.76 37.51 10.96
CA GLU A 6 14.79 36.47 10.89
C GLU A 6 14.12 35.09 10.62
N TYR A 7 13.72 34.82 9.37
CA TYR A 7 13.17 33.53 8.95
C TYR A 7 13.65 33.17 7.54
N LEU A 8 14.96 33.09 7.38
CA LEU A 8 15.62 32.36 6.29
C LEU A 8 16.97 31.88 6.84
N ALA A 9 16.91 30.83 7.64
CA ALA A 9 18.11 30.04 7.85
C ALA A 9 18.47 29.39 6.51
N ASP A 10 19.70 29.52 6.08
CA ASP A 10 20.23 28.82 4.91
C ASP A 10 19.92 27.34 5.03
N PRO A 11 19.56 26.66 3.90
CA PRO A 11 19.37 25.22 3.92
C PRO A 11 20.66 24.53 4.41
N PRO A 12 20.55 23.53 5.29
CA PRO A 12 21.71 22.82 5.84
C PRO A 12 22.57 22.29 4.69
N ALA A 13 23.88 22.50 4.81
CA ALA A 13 24.86 22.09 3.84
C ALA A 13 24.81 20.57 3.62
N LEU A 14 25.21 20.13 2.44
CA LEU A 14 25.21 18.73 1.93
C LEU A 14 25.91 17.66 2.82
N GLU A 15 26.42 18.02 3.99
CA GLU A 15 27.01 17.09 4.94
C GLU A 15 26.00 16.25 5.73
N ASP A 16 24.73 16.68 5.82
CA ASP A 16 23.68 15.94 6.54
C ASP A 16 23.14 14.71 5.78
N ALA A 17 23.41 14.61 4.48
CA ALA A 17 23.09 13.41 3.69
C ALA A 17 23.81 12.13 4.19
N ALA A 18 24.92 12.28 4.93
CA ALA A 18 25.65 11.18 5.52
C ALA A 18 24.97 10.58 6.76
N LEU A 19 24.04 11.30 7.39
CA LEU A 19 23.34 10.87 8.61
C LEU A 19 21.99 10.18 8.31
N GLY A 20 21.59 10.07 7.04
CA GLY A 20 20.32 9.45 6.67
C GLY A 20 19.09 10.25 7.12
N LEU A 21 19.24 11.56 7.22
CA LEU A 21 18.14 12.49 7.50
C LEU A 21 17.61 13.12 6.21
N ASP A 22 16.31 13.39 6.17
CA ASP A 22 15.70 14.15 5.07
C ASP A 22 15.94 15.67 5.22
N ALA A 23 15.41 16.46 4.28
CA ALA A 23 15.53 17.92 4.29
C ALA A 23 14.90 18.59 5.54
N TYR A 24 14.19 17.86 6.37
CA TYR A 24 13.55 18.30 7.60
C TYR A 24 14.20 17.72 8.86
N GLY A 25 15.39 17.08 8.72
CA GLY A 25 16.10 16.47 9.83
C GLY A 25 15.41 15.20 10.38
N GLN A 26 14.49 14.60 9.62
CA GLN A 26 13.82 13.38 10.01
C GLN A 26 14.53 12.16 9.40
N PRO A 27 14.57 11.01 10.11
CA PRO A 27 15.06 9.77 9.51
C PRO A 27 14.29 9.45 8.23
N HIS A 28 15.01 9.08 7.17
CA HIS A 28 14.37 8.59 5.96
C HIS A 28 13.46 7.42 6.31
N ASP A 29 12.16 7.57 6.06
CA ASP A 29 11.19 6.51 6.29
C ASP A 29 10.93 5.72 5.01
N LEU A 30 10.92 4.39 5.16
CA LEU A 30 10.76 3.46 4.04
C LEU A 30 9.43 3.67 3.30
N LEU A 31 8.35 4.00 4.01
CA LEU A 31 7.04 4.23 3.37
C LEU A 31 7.11 5.43 2.41
N SER A 32 7.74 6.53 2.82
CA SER A 32 7.92 7.70 1.95
C SER A 32 8.80 7.37 0.74
N GLU A 33 9.89 6.62 0.92
CA GLU A 33 10.75 6.19 -0.19
C GLU A 33 9.97 5.33 -1.19
N LEU A 34 9.21 4.36 -0.69
CA LEU A 34 8.40 3.47 -1.52
C LEU A 34 7.30 4.21 -2.27
N LEU A 35 6.55 5.08 -1.60
CA LEU A 35 5.48 5.86 -2.25
C LEU A 35 6.01 6.79 -3.34
N ARG A 36 7.22 7.35 -3.16
CA ARG A 36 7.88 8.12 -4.22
C ARG A 36 8.29 7.24 -5.40
N SER A 37 8.82 6.04 -5.15
CA SER A 37 9.25 5.11 -6.21
C SER A 37 8.06 4.55 -6.99
N VAL A 38 6.96 4.23 -6.32
CA VAL A 38 5.71 3.72 -6.93
C VAL A 38 5.06 4.75 -7.85
N ARG A 39 5.33 6.05 -7.65
CA ARG A 39 4.65 7.15 -8.35
C ARG A 39 3.13 6.98 -8.33
N LEU A 40 2.60 6.64 -7.15
CA LEU A 40 1.16 6.58 -6.95
C LEU A 40 0.54 7.94 -7.25
N SER A 41 -0.54 7.95 -8.00
CA SER A 41 -1.33 9.14 -8.26
C SER A 41 -2.81 8.81 -8.26
N GLY A 42 -3.58 9.54 -7.44
CA GLY A 42 -5.03 9.54 -7.54
C GLY A 42 -5.44 10.06 -8.91
N GLU A 43 -6.40 9.41 -9.54
CA GLU A 43 -6.87 9.81 -10.87
C GLU A 43 -8.25 10.44 -10.82
N ARG A 44 -9.20 9.74 -10.26
CA ARG A 44 -10.61 10.08 -10.35
C ARG A 44 -11.36 9.63 -9.11
N ILE A 45 -12.42 10.37 -8.79
CA ILE A 45 -13.42 9.98 -7.79
C ILE A 45 -14.81 9.99 -8.43
N VAL A 46 -15.62 9.00 -8.13
CA VAL A 46 -17.01 8.88 -8.60
C VAL A 46 -17.90 8.59 -7.40
N ALA A 47 -19.01 9.30 -7.28
CA ALA A 47 -20.06 9.01 -6.31
C ALA A 47 -21.09 8.06 -6.92
N TYR A 48 -21.39 6.99 -6.24
CA TYR A 48 -22.41 6.01 -6.58
C TYR A 48 -23.60 6.12 -5.63
N ALA A 49 -24.81 6.16 -6.18
CA ALA A 49 -26.07 6.18 -5.45
C ALA A 49 -27.16 5.44 -6.27
N PRO A 50 -27.06 4.12 -6.44
CA PRO A 50 -28.00 3.37 -7.23
C PRO A 50 -29.38 3.30 -6.56
N LEU A 51 -30.44 3.47 -7.35
CA LEU A 51 -31.84 3.47 -6.89
C LEU A 51 -32.50 2.09 -6.92
N ARG A 52 -31.78 1.06 -7.37
CA ARG A 52 -32.32 -0.32 -7.54
C ARG A 52 -31.23 -1.31 -7.15
N THR A 53 -31.61 -2.59 -7.01
CA THR A 53 -30.70 -3.72 -6.90
C THR A 53 -29.59 -3.65 -7.95
N PHE A 54 -28.35 -3.75 -7.53
CA PHE A 54 -27.19 -3.59 -8.41
C PHE A 54 -26.07 -4.56 -8.05
N SER A 55 -25.20 -4.79 -9.01
CA SER A 55 -23.87 -5.36 -8.85
C SER A 55 -22.93 -4.66 -9.83
N ILE A 56 -21.90 -4.02 -9.34
CA ILE A 56 -20.95 -3.25 -10.16
C ILE A 56 -19.58 -3.88 -10.00
N GLY A 57 -18.99 -4.27 -11.15
CA GLY A 57 -17.63 -4.81 -11.20
C GLY A 57 -16.58 -3.71 -11.38
N PHE A 58 -15.43 -3.90 -10.76
CA PHE A 58 -14.24 -3.05 -10.85
C PHE A 58 -13.02 -3.92 -11.15
N ALA A 59 -12.12 -3.46 -12.00
CA ALA A 59 -10.90 -4.18 -12.34
C ALA A 59 -9.79 -3.22 -12.81
N ASP A 60 -8.57 -3.73 -12.88
CA ASP A 60 -7.39 -3.15 -13.53
C ASP A 60 -6.74 -1.94 -12.85
N LEU A 61 -7.39 -1.30 -11.87
CA LEU A 61 -6.85 -0.15 -11.16
C LEU A 61 -6.90 -0.37 -9.65
N SER A 62 -5.89 0.13 -8.95
CA SER A 62 -5.97 0.27 -7.51
C SER A 62 -7.19 1.12 -7.16
N THR A 63 -8.05 0.63 -6.26
CA THR A 63 -9.38 1.19 -6.03
C THR A 63 -9.65 1.41 -4.56
N LEU A 64 -10.27 2.54 -4.25
CA LEU A 64 -10.73 2.96 -2.93
C LEU A 64 -12.26 3.03 -2.93
N HIS A 65 -12.92 2.47 -1.92
CA HIS A 65 -14.34 2.70 -1.67
C HIS A 65 -14.54 3.28 -0.27
N ILE A 66 -15.30 4.36 -0.16
CA ILE A 66 -15.70 4.99 1.09
C ILE A 66 -17.21 4.89 1.20
N ILE A 67 -17.70 4.12 2.18
CA ILE A 67 -19.12 3.88 2.35
C ILE A 67 -19.73 5.04 3.15
N GLU A 68 -20.61 5.79 2.49
CA GLU A 68 -21.26 6.98 3.07
C GLU A 68 -22.60 6.64 3.72
N GLU A 69 -23.38 5.76 3.09
CA GLU A 69 -24.72 5.37 3.56
C GLU A 69 -25.04 3.92 3.14
N GLY A 70 -25.86 3.25 3.96
CA GLY A 70 -26.35 1.90 3.72
C GLY A 70 -25.36 0.78 4.02
N GLU A 71 -25.73 -0.42 3.60
CA GLU A 71 -24.89 -1.63 3.65
C GLU A 71 -24.67 -2.18 2.26
N LEU A 72 -23.44 -2.66 2.00
CA LEU A 72 -23.02 -3.21 0.73
C LEU A 72 -22.31 -4.55 0.95
N LEU A 73 -22.26 -5.35 -0.10
CA LEU A 73 -21.47 -6.58 -0.16
C LEU A 73 -20.28 -6.35 -1.10
N LEU A 74 -19.09 -6.66 -0.61
CA LEU A 74 -17.86 -6.72 -1.38
C LEU A 74 -17.50 -8.17 -1.64
N GLN A 75 -17.23 -8.53 -2.88
CA GLN A 75 -16.72 -9.83 -3.28
C GLN A 75 -15.52 -9.64 -4.21
N ILE A 76 -14.40 -10.29 -3.86
CA ILE A 76 -13.21 -10.34 -4.73
C ILE A 76 -13.38 -11.52 -5.69
N ASP A 77 -13.07 -11.32 -6.96
CA ASP A 77 -13.18 -12.36 -7.97
C ASP A 77 -12.22 -13.52 -7.66
N GLY A 78 -12.76 -14.72 -7.72
CA GLY A 78 -12.02 -15.93 -7.36
C GLY A 78 -12.02 -16.26 -5.87
N ASP A 79 -12.55 -15.40 -5.00
CA ASP A 79 -12.78 -15.68 -3.59
C ASP A 79 -14.27 -15.96 -3.35
N ALA A 80 -14.54 -17.05 -2.61
CA ALA A 80 -15.91 -17.38 -2.21
C ALA A 80 -16.41 -16.52 -1.03
N HIS A 81 -15.50 -15.80 -0.37
CA HIS A 81 -15.84 -14.96 0.78
C HIS A 81 -16.48 -13.65 0.34
N ILE A 82 -17.59 -13.31 0.99
CA ILE A 82 -18.30 -12.05 0.77
C ILE A 82 -18.21 -11.23 2.05
N GLU A 83 -17.61 -10.07 1.95
CA GLU A 83 -17.49 -9.12 3.05
C GLU A 83 -18.70 -8.17 3.07
N ARG A 84 -19.35 -8.06 4.23
CA ARG A 84 -20.37 -7.03 4.46
C ARG A 84 -19.69 -5.75 4.93
N VAL A 85 -19.96 -4.66 4.25
CA VAL A 85 -19.43 -3.33 4.56
C VAL A 85 -20.56 -2.33 4.77
N SER A 86 -20.37 -1.38 5.65
CA SER A 86 -21.39 -0.45 6.11
C SER A 86 -20.90 0.98 6.20
N ARG A 87 -21.79 1.90 6.49
CA ARG A 87 -21.47 3.32 6.66
C ARG A 87 -20.25 3.55 7.57
N GLY A 88 -19.29 4.33 7.06
CA GLY A 88 -18.05 4.66 7.73
C GLY A 88 -16.91 3.68 7.48
N ASP A 89 -17.17 2.55 6.80
CA ASP A 89 -16.12 1.64 6.37
C ASP A 89 -15.36 2.24 5.16
N VAL A 90 -14.07 2.01 5.15
CA VAL A 90 -13.18 2.40 4.06
C VAL A 90 -12.44 1.17 3.55
N ILE A 91 -12.48 0.95 2.25
CA ILE A 91 -11.95 -0.24 1.58
C ILE A 91 -10.90 0.20 0.58
N LEU A 92 -9.73 -0.40 0.63
CA LEU A 92 -8.67 -0.20 -0.35
C LEU A 92 -8.28 -1.54 -0.97
N LEU A 93 -8.28 -1.61 -2.29
CA LEU A 93 -7.74 -2.71 -3.08
C LEU A 93 -6.44 -2.24 -3.74
N PRO A 94 -5.31 -2.31 -3.04
CA PRO A 94 -4.07 -1.65 -3.44
C PRO A 94 -3.45 -2.25 -4.72
N ARG A 95 -3.80 -3.51 -5.04
CA ARG A 95 -3.26 -4.23 -6.19
C ARG A 95 -4.15 -4.15 -7.44
N GLY A 96 -5.38 -3.60 -7.30
CA GLY A 96 -6.36 -3.57 -8.38
C GLY A 96 -7.03 -4.93 -8.65
N ASP A 97 -7.09 -5.81 -7.62
CA ASP A 97 -7.76 -7.11 -7.77
C ASP A 97 -9.21 -6.91 -8.24
N PRO A 98 -9.67 -7.67 -9.25
CA PRO A 98 -11.04 -7.60 -9.73
C PRO A 98 -12.03 -7.91 -8.62
N HIS A 99 -13.08 -7.10 -8.52
CA HIS A 99 -14.05 -7.22 -7.43
C HIS A 99 -15.41 -6.65 -7.80
N HIS A 100 -16.43 -7.03 -7.05
CA HIS A 100 -17.79 -6.54 -7.21
C HIS A 100 -18.28 -5.89 -5.93
N ILE A 101 -19.03 -4.79 -6.08
CA ILE A 101 -19.83 -4.20 -5.04
C ILE A 101 -21.31 -4.35 -5.41
N SER A 102 -22.10 -4.91 -4.49
CA SER A 102 -23.53 -5.14 -4.67
C SER A 102 -24.32 -4.71 -3.46
N ASP A 103 -25.62 -4.54 -3.63
CA ASP A 103 -26.52 -4.26 -2.53
C ASP A 103 -26.62 -5.45 -1.55
N ALA A 104 -26.79 -5.17 -0.26
CA ALA A 104 -26.97 -6.18 0.79
C ALA A 104 -28.41 -6.73 0.84
N GLY A 105 -29.30 -6.21 0.01
CA GLY A 105 -30.68 -6.61 -0.07
C GLY A 105 -30.89 -7.95 -0.77
N LYS A 106 -31.53 -8.88 -0.08
CA LYS A 106 -32.05 -10.22 -0.46
C LYS A 106 -31.41 -10.87 -1.68
N ARG A 107 -30.75 -12.02 -1.44
CA ARG A 107 -30.30 -12.94 -2.49
C ARG A 107 -31.35 -13.08 -3.61
N PRO A 108 -30.99 -13.01 -4.91
CA PRO A 108 -31.92 -13.10 -6.03
C PRO A 108 -32.51 -14.50 -6.26
N HIS A 109 -32.44 -15.46 -5.33
CA HIS A 109 -33.01 -16.80 -5.45
C HIS A 109 -33.67 -17.27 -4.16
N ALA A 110 -34.69 -16.53 -3.69
CA ALA A 110 -35.77 -17.15 -2.96
C ALA A 110 -37.05 -16.87 -3.74
N THR A 111 -37.59 -17.88 -4.39
CA THR A 111 -38.95 -17.85 -4.92
C THR A 111 -39.90 -17.42 -3.80
N VAL A 112 -40.27 -16.16 -3.80
CA VAL A 112 -41.30 -15.64 -2.90
C VAL A 112 -42.61 -16.23 -3.36
N ARG A 113 -43.19 -17.15 -2.57
CA ARG A 113 -44.60 -17.48 -2.69
C ARG A 113 -45.43 -16.24 -2.41
N ALA A 114 -46.29 -15.92 -3.35
CA ALA A 114 -47.09 -14.69 -3.43
C ALA A 114 -48.24 -14.58 -2.40
N ASP A 115 -48.20 -15.30 -1.31
CA ASP A 115 -49.34 -15.38 -0.38
C ASP A 115 -48.93 -15.16 1.10
N ALA A 116 -48.34 -14.01 1.40
CA ALA A 116 -48.23 -13.57 2.81
C ALA A 116 -48.59 -12.07 2.90
N PRO A 117 -49.69 -11.73 3.60
CA PRO A 117 -50.05 -10.33 3.80
C PRO A 117 -49.14 -9.67 4.83
N GLY A 118 -48.60 -8.51 4.48
CA GLY A 118 -48.29 -7.44 5.39
C GLY A 118 -47.12 -7.65 6.35
N HIS A 119 -45.89 -7.59 5.87
CA HIS A 119 -44.82 -6.99 6.66
C HIS A 119 -44.20 -5.87 5.78
N ASN A 120 -44.47 -4.63 6.20
CA ASN A 120 -43.65 -3.47 5.75
C ASN A 120 -42.25 -3.66 6.33
N ALA A 121 -41.40 -4.44 5.65
CA ALA A 121 -39.99 -4.36 5.87
C ALA A 121 -39.59 -2.93 5.53
N PRO A 122 -38.86 -2.21 6.39
CA PRO A 122 -38.35 -0.86 6.02
C PRO A 122 -37.65 -1.01 4.69
N GLU A 123 -37.96 -0.09 3.77
CA GLU A 123 -37.22 -0.01 2.52
C GLU A 123 -35.72 0.11 2.87
N PRO A 124 -34.84 -0.67 2.22
CA PRO A 124 -33.42 -0.59 2.50
C PRO A 124 -32.97 0.86 2.27
N GLU A 125 -32.25 1.43 3.23
CA GLU A 125 -31.66 2.76 3.08
C GLU A 125 -30.84 2.77 1.78
N PRO A 126 -30.98 3.84 0.95
CA PRO A 126 -30.26 3.91 -0.31
C PRO A 126 -28.75 3.86 -0.03
N ALA A 127 -28.08 2.91 -0.65
CA ALA A 127 -26.63 2.80 -0.53
C ALA A 127 -25.96 3.95 -1.28
N ARG A 128 -24.98 4.60 -0.64
CA ARG A 128 -24.16 5.64 -1.26
C ARG A 128 -22.69 5.44 -0.87
N TRP A 129 -21.82 5.45 -1.87
CA TRP A 129 -20.39 5.38 -1.62
C TRP A 129 -19.59 6.17 -2.67
N LEU A 130 -18.37 6.52 -2.29
CA LEU A 130 -17.38 7.13 -3.18
C LEU A 130 -16.42 6.05 -3.66
N CYS A 131 -16.08 6.08 -4.96
CA CYS A 131 -15.07 5.22 -5.56
C CYS A 131 -13.94 6.08 -6.12
N GLY A 132 -12.75 5.96 -5.54
CA GLY A 132 -11.51 6.57 -6.02
C GLY A 132 -10.66 5.56 -6.77
N THR A 133 -9.99 5.99 -7.84
CA THR A 133 -9.04 5.16 -8.59
C THR A 133 -7.66 5.76 -8.56
N PHE A 134 -6.64 4.88 -8.63
CA PHE A 134 -5.24 5.26 -8.59
C PHE A 134 -4.48 4.60 -9.73
N THR A 135 -3.52 5.33 -10.29
CA THR A 135 -2.50 4.78 -11.17
C THR A 135 -1.19 4.57 -10.42
N ILE A 136 -0.44 3.59 -10.87
CA ILE A 136 0.90 3.26 -10.41
C ILE A 136 1.81 3.53 -11.58
N GLY A 137 2.62 4.59 -11.47
CA GLY A 137 3.46 5.07 -12.57
C GLY A 137 4.72 4.23 -12.80
N ASP A 138 5.12 3.42 -11.82
CA ASP A 138 6.26 2.53 -11.93
C ASP A 138 5.86 1.07 -11.71
N PRO A 139 5.78 0.27 -12.78
CA PRO A 139 5.52 -1.17 -12.67
C PRO A 139 6.57 -1.93 -11.85
N GLN A 140 7.78 -1.37 -11.71
CA GLN A 140 8.86 -2.00 -10.94
C GLN A 140 8.58 -1.96 -9.45
N ALA A 141 7.95 -0.88 -8.97
CA ALA A 141 7.54 -0.76 -7.58
C ALA A 141 6.22 -1.49 -7.25
N SER A 142 5.53 -2.02 -8.24
CA SER A 142 4.25 -2.74 -8.05
C SER A 142 4.40 -4.02 -7.22
N HIS A 143 5.60 -4.64 -7.18
CA HIS A 143 5.87 -5.79 -6.32
C HIS A 143 5.73 -5.47 -4.82
N LEU A 144 5.98 -4.22 -4.42
CA LEU A 144 5.80 -3.76 -3.04
C LEU A 144 4.32 -3.68 -2.68
N LEU A 145 3.51 -3.12 -3.57
CA LEU A 145 2.05 -3.13 -3.42
C LEU A 145 1.48 -4.56 -3.55
N GLY A 146 2.10 -5.40 -4.37
CA GLY A 146 1.78 -6.82 -4.50
C GLY A 146 1.98 -7.64 -3.22
N SER A 147 2.79 -7.15 -2.28
CA SER A 147 2.96 -7.76 -0.96
C SER A 147 1.91 -7.32 0.08
N LEU A 148 1.08 -6.31 -0.24
CA LEU A 148 -0.09 -5.96 0.57
C LEU A 148 -1.21 -6.98 0.35
N PRO A 149 -2.16 -7.11 1.27
CA PRO A 149 -3.33 -7.97 1.07
C PRO A 149 -4.16 -7.51 -0.15
N ALA A 150 -4.96 -8.41 -0.72
CA ALA A 150 -5.85 -8.10 -1.83
C ALA A 150 -6.82 -6.97 -1.47
N VAL A 151 -7.28 -6.96 -0.22
CA VAL A 151 -8.17 -5.93 0.32
C VAL A 151 -7.74 -5.51 1.72
N ILE A 152 -7.82 -4.21 1.97
CA ILE A 152 -7.67 -3.59 3.28
C ILE A 152 -9.00 -2.94 3.63
N ILE A 153 -9.59 -3.33 4.77
CA ILE A 153 -10.85 -2.77 5.25
C ILE A 153 -10.63 -2.11 6.61
N LEU A 154 -10.89 -0.82 6.67
CA LEU A 154 -10.93 -0.07 7.93
C LEU A 154 -12.38 0.07 8.37
N ARG A 155 -12.75 -0.61 9.46
CA ARG A 155 -14.12 -0.65 9.97
C ARG A 155 -14.44 0.58 10.81
N GLY A 156 -15.58 1.21 10.51
CA GLY A 156 -16.15 2.28 11.33
C GLY A 156 -15.16 3.39 11.67
N ALA A 157 -14.56 4.00 10.68
CA ALA A 157 -13.42 4.94 10.75
C ALA A 157 -13.45 5.94 11.93
N ARG A 158 -13.22 5.48 13.16
CA ARG A 158 -13.17 6.30 14.37
C ARG A 158 -11.92 5.97 15.20
N GLY A 159 -11.23 7.01 15.69
CA GLY A 159 -10.06 6.90 16.55
C GLY A 159 -8.92 7.82 16.13
N PRO A 160 -7.93 8.07 17.01
CA PRO A 160 -6.82 9.00 16.74
C PRO A 160 -6.02 8.67 15.48
N ALA A 161 -5.86 7.38 15.16
CA ALA A 161 -5.16 6.94 13.95
C ALA A 161 -5.91 7.29 12.65
N LEU A 162 -7.18 7.68 12.74
CA LEU A 162 -8.08 7.93 11.62
C LEU A 162 -8.48 9.41 11.48
N GLU A 163 -8.01 10.28 12.39
CA GLU A 163 -8.29 11.73 12.30
C GLU A 163 -7.81 12.33 10.97
N GLY A 164 -6.60 11.97 10.53
CA GLY A 164 -6.06 12.41 9.25
C GLY A 164 -6.89 11.93 8.05
N LEU A 165 -7.41 10.70 8.11
CA LEU A 165 -8.29 10.15 7.10
C LEU A 165 -9.63 10.91 7.04
N GLU A 166 -10.23 11.23 8.19
CA GLU A 166 -11.48 11.98 8.26
C GLU A 166 -11.32 13.41 7.73
N VAL A 167 -10.20 14.08 8.04
CA VAL A 167 -9.88 15.40 7.49
C VAL A 167 -9.76 15.33 5.96
N ALA A 168 -9.01 14.38 5.43
CA ALA A 168 -8.84 14.21 3.99
C ALA A 168 -10.18 13.89 3.29
N ARG A 169 -11.02 13.04 3.90
CA ARG A 169 -12.37 12.74 3.41
C ARG A 169 -13.25 14.00 3.34
N ARG A 170 -13.22 14.84 4.37
CA ARG A 170 -13.97 16.12 4.37
C ARG A 170 -13.48 17.07 3.28
N MET A 171 -12.17 17.20 3.10
CA MET A 171 -11.60 18.00 2.00
C MET A 171 -12.10 17.50 0.65
N LEU A 172 -12.11 16.17 0.44
CA LEU A 172 -12.60 15.53 -0.77
C LEU A 172 -14.07 15.89 -1.04
N LEU A 173 -14.93 15.78 -0.03
CA LEU A 173 -16.36 16.09 -0.16
C LEU A 173 -16.60 17.58 -0.49
N VAL A 174 -15.84 18.49 0.14
CA VAL A 174 -15.93 19.93 -0.17
C VAL A 174 -15.56 20.19 -1.62
N GLU A 175 -14.47 19.61 -2.10
CA GLU A 175 -14.02 19.79 -3.48
C GLU A 175 -14.99 19.20 -4.51
N MET A 176 -15.61 18.06 -4.18
CA MET A 176 -16.64 17.44 -5.03
C MET A 176 -17.95 18.23 -5.07
N GLN A 177 -18.35 18.90 -3.97
CA GLN A 177 -19.58 19.67 -3.90
C GLN A 177 -19.48 21.04 -4.61
N SER A 178 -18.29 21.62 -4.66
CA SER A 178 -18.06 22.96 -5.22
C SER A 178 -16.80 22.95 -6.11
N PRO A 179 -16.83 22.25 -7.27
CA PRO A 179 -15.67 22.18 -8.16
C PRO A 179 -15.24 23.56 -8.65
N SER A 180 -13.94 23.82 -8.64
CA SER A 180 -13.34 25.06 -9.14
C SER A 180 -12.15 24.79 -10.06
N GLN A 181 -11.48 25.83 -10.55
CA GLN A 181 -10.26 25.62 -11.32
C GLN A 181 -9.20 24.94 -10.47
N GLY A 182 -8.62 23.84 -10.98
CA GLY A 182 -7.66 23.01 -10.27
C GLY A 182 -8.26 21.85 -9.46
N SER A 183 -9.59 21.71 -9.38
CA SER A 183 -10.28 20.63 -8.64
C SER A 183 -9.75 19.23 -8.98
N ALA A 184 -9.49 18.93 -10.26
CA ALA A 184 -8.97 17.63 -10.65
C ALA A 184 -7.62 17.32 -9.98
N VAL A 185 -6.73 18.33 -9.88
CA VAL A 185 -5.44 18.18 -9.20
C VAL A 185 -5.62 18.07 -7.68
N MET A 186 -6.53 18.87 -7.11
CA MET A 186 -6.84 18.80 -5.67
C MET A 186 -7.38 17.41 -5.31
N VAL A 187 -8.35 16.89 -6.05
CA VAL A 187 -8.91 15.55 -5.85
C VAL A 187 -7.80 14.49 -5.91
N ALA A 188 -6.93 14.54 -6.93
CA ALA A 188 -5.81 13.61 -7.05
C ALA A 188 -4.91 13.62 -5.81
N ARG A 189 -4.53 14.81 -5.32
CA ARG A 189 -3.67 14.94 -4.14
C ARG A 189 -4.36 14.53 -2.84
N ILE A 190 -5.66 14.78 -2.71
CA ILE A 190 -6.44 14.31 -1.56
C ILE A 190 -6.55 12.79 -1.58
N LEU A 191 -6.74 12.17 -2.74
CA LEU A 191 -6.73 10.72 -2.88
C LEU A 191 -5.38 10.12 -2.47
N ASP A 192 -4.25 10.73 -2.89
CA ASP A 192 -2.91 10.31 -2.44
C ASP A 192 -2.80 10.34 -0.91
N LEU A 193 -3.27 11.41 -0.26
CA LEU A 193 -3.28 11.51 1.21
C LEU A 193 -4.16 10.43 1.86
N ILE A 194 -5.35 10.18 1.32
CA ILE A 194 -6.26 9.13 1.81
C ILE A 194 -5.59 7.76 1.73
N PHE A 195 -4.94 7.44 0.61
CA PHE A 195 -4.22 6.18 0.43
C PHE A 195 -3.15 5.98 1.51
N ILE A 196 -2.32 7.02 1.76
CA ILE A 196 -1.28 6.99 2.79
C ILE A 196 -1.88 6.77 4.18
N GLN A 197 -2.97 7.49 4.50
CA GLN A 197 -3.64 7.39 5.80
C GLN A 197 -4.25 5.99 6.02
N ILE A 198 -4.82 5.38 4.97
CA ILE A 198 -5.34 4.00 5.04
C ILE A 198 -4.20 3.02 5.36
N LEU A 199 -3.08 3.10 4.65
CA LEU A 199 -1.94 2.22 4.90
C LEU A 199 -1.39 2.36 6.32
N ARG A 200 -1.29 3.60 6.82
CA ARG A 200 -0.83 3.88 8.20
C ARG A 200 -1.81 3.32 9.24
N ALA A 201 -3.10 3.57 9.05
CA ALA A 201 -4.14 3.09 9.96
C ALA A 201 -4.20 1.55 9.99
N TRP A 202 -4.13 0.92 8.83
CA TRP A 202 -4.12 -0.53 8.72
C TRP A 202 -2.91 -1.15 9.41
N ALA A 203 -1.71 -0.63 9.16
CA ALA A 203 -0.49 -1.17 9.77
C ALA A 203 -0.37 -0.89 11.28
N ALA A 204 -1.08 0.12 11.80
CA ALA A 204 -1.18 0.38 13.24
C ALA A 204 -2.23 -0.48 13.93
N GLY A 205 -3.11 -1.14 13.17
CA GLY A 205 -4.17 -1.99 13.70
C GLY A 205 -3.62 -3.24 14.41
N THR A 206 -4.32 -3.69 15.45
CA THR A 206 -3.95 -4.88 16.24
C THR A 206 -4.17 -6.19 15.46
N ASP A 207 -5.05 -6.17 14.46
CA ASP A 207 -5.44 -7.33 13.66
C ASP A 207 -4.59 -7.47 12.38
N ALA A 208 -3.65 -6.55 12.15
CA ALA A 208 -2.74 -6.64 11.01
C ALA A 208 -1.76 -7.80 11.24
N GLU A 209 -1.79 -8.81 10.36
CA GLU A 209 -0.74 -9.82 10.34
C GLU A 209 0.63 -9.16 10.17
N PRO A 210 1.70 -9.74 10.78
CA PRO A 210 3.05 -9.23 10.61
C PRO A 210 3.40 -9.10 9.13
N ASN A 211 3.79 -7.90 8.72
CA ASN A 211 4.12 -7.60 7.33
C ASN A 211 5.18 -6.49 7.24
N TRP A 212 5.72 -6.28 6.06
CA TRP A 212 6.78 -5.29 5.87
C TRP A 212 6.35 -3.86 6.22
N LEU A 213 5.08 -3.49 5.99
CA LEU A 213 4.58 -2.14 6.27
C LEU A 213 4.45 -1.90 7.78
N ALA A 214 3.97 -2.90 8.54
CA ALA A 214 3.98 -2.85 10.00
C ALA A 214 5.40 -2.73 10.56
N GLY A 215 6.36 -3.40 9.92
CA GLY A 215 7.79 -3.24 10.20
C GLY A 215 8.32 -1.85 9.85
N ALA A 216 7.94 -1.29 8.70
CA ALA A 216 8.38 0.03 8.24
C ALA A 216 7.88 1.16 9.15
N LEU A 217 6.68 1.01 9.71
CA LEU A 217 6.08 1.98 10.65
C LEU A 217 6.52 1.76 12.11
N ASP A 218 7.23 0.67 12.42
CA ASP A 218 7.84 0.48 13.72
C ASP A 218 9.09 1.39 13.83
N PRO A 219 9.18 2.28 14.84
CA PRO A 219 10.25 3.28 14.93
C PRO A 219 11.67 2.71 14.94
N GLN A 220 11.84 1.47 15.42
CA GLN A 220 13.14 0.81 15.47
C GLN A 220 13.37 -0.08 14.25
N ILE A 221 12.43 -0.97 13.93
CA ILE A 221 12.58 -1.90 12.80
C ILE A 221 12.58 -1.18 11.46
N GLY A 222 11.86 -0.05 11.35
CA GLY A 222 11.88 0.81 10.16
C GLY A 222 13.28 1.25 9.75
N LEU A 223 14.17 1.54 10.72
CA LEU A 223 15.57 1.89 10.46
C LEU A 223 16.33 0.74 9.74
N ALA A 224 16.13 -0.49 10.20
CA ALA A 224 16.75 -1.65 9.58
C ALA A 224 16.18 -1.91 8.17
N LEU A 225 14.88 -1.76 8.01
CA LEU A 225 14.23 -1.94 6.71
C LEU A 225 14.69 -0.87 5.72
N SER A 226 14.77 0.41 6.11
CA SER A 226 15.32 1.48 5.29
C SER A 226 16.76 1.21 4.89
N ALA A 227 17.61 0.74 5.81
CA ALA A 227 18.99 0.37 5.51
C ALA A 227 19.06 -0.75 4.46
N ILE A 228 18.28 -1.83 4.63
CA ILE A 228 18.21 -2.97 3.70
C ILE A 228 17.75 -2.53 2.30
N HIS A 229 16.71 -1.71 2.21
CA HIS A 229 16.16 -1.27 0.93
C HIS A 229 17.05 -0.26 0.21
N ARG A 230 17.76 0.61 0.95
CA ARG A 230 18.71 1.57 0.37
C ARG A 230 19.92 0.90 -0.26
N ASP A 231 20.44 -0.13 0.38
CA ASP A 231 21.62 -0.86 -0.13
C ASP A 231 21.44 -2.38 0.10
N PRO A 232 20.65 -3.05 -0.76
CA PRO A 232 20.46 -4.49 -0.67
C PRO A 232 21.73 -5.29 -0.96
N GLY A 233 22.68 -4.70 -1.71
CA GLY A 233 23.97 -5.31 -2.04
C GLY A 233 24.94 -5.40 -0.87
N HIS A 234 24.80 -4.53 0.11
CA HIS A 234 25.64 -4.53 1.30
C HIS A 234 25.54 -5.84 2.09
N ASP A 235 26.66 -6.31 2.64
CA ASP A 235 26.67 -7.56 3.44
C ASP A 235 26.15 -7.34 4.86
N TRP A 236 24.86 -7.04 4.95
CA TRP A 236 24.17 -6.77 6.21
C TRP A 236 24.21 -7.96 7.15
N THR A 237 24.86 -7.79 8.30
CA THR A 237 24.78 -8.75 9.39
C THR A 237 23.63 -8.40 10.36
N VAL A 238 23.06 -9.42 11.00
CA VAL A 238 22.05 -9.21 12.06
C VAL A 238 22.58 -8.31 13.18
N LYS A 239 23.90 -8.32 13.44
CA LYS A 239 24.55 -7.47 14.44
C LYS A 239 24.56 -6.00 14.02
N GLU A 240 24.83 -5.70 12.77
CA GLU A 240 24.82 -4.33 12.24
C GLU A 240 23.41 -3.75 12.20
N LEU A 241 22.44 -4.53 11.70
CA LEU A 241 21.02 -4.13 11.70
C LEU A 241 20.49 -3.90 13.13
N ALA A 242 20.83 -4.76 14.08
CA ALA A 242 20.46 -4.58 15.48
C ALA A 242 21.06 -3.30 16.08
N ARG A 243 22.32 -2.98 15.73
CA ARG A 243 22.99 -1.75 16.17
C ARG A 243 22.31 -0.50 15.58
N ALA A 244 21.96 -0.52 14.30
CA ALA A 244 21.21 0.57 13.65
C ALA A 244 19.86 0.85 14.34
N CYS A 245 19.23 -0.19 14.92
CA CYS A 245 17.98 -0.10 15.66
C CYS A 245 18.16 0.20 17.17
N SER A 246 19.39 0.37 17.65
CA SER A 246 19.71 0.50 19.09
C SER A 246 19.16 -0.67 19.93
N LEU A 247 19.20 -1.88 19.39
CA LEU A 247 18.72 -3.11 20.01
C LEU A 247 19.84 -4.13 20.20
N SER A 248 19.67 -5.03 21.19
CA SER A 248 20.48 -6.25 21.26
C SER A 248 20.12 -7.17 20.06
N ARG A 249 21.06 -8.03 19.66
CA ARG A 249 20.85 -8.97 18.55
C ARG A 249 19.60 -9.85 18.72
N SER A 250 19.35 -10.35 19.94
CA SER A 250 18.19 -11.18 20.25
C SER A 250 16.89 -10.39 20.24
N ALA A 251 16.87 -9.20 20.86
CA ALA A 251 15.71 -8.32 20.87
C ALA A 251 15.33 -7.85 19.45
N PHE A 252 16.34 -7.50 18.64
CA PHE A 252 16.14 -7.15 17.23
C PHE A 252 15.51 -8.30 16.44
N ALA A 253 16.09 -9.50 16.49
CA ALA A 253 15.61 -10.64 15.74
C ALA A 253 14.16 -11.00 16.12
N ALA A 254 13.83 -11.01 17.41
CA ALA A 254 12.48 -11.28 17.91
C ALA A 254 11.49 -10.21 17.45
N ARG A 255 11.82 -8.92 17.62
CA ARG A 255 10.96 -7.79 17.21
C ARG A 255 10.78 -7.73 15.70
N PHE A 256 11.86 -7.99 14.93
CA PHE A 256 11.80 -8.02 13.47
C PHE A 256 10.79 -9.08 12.98
N VAL A 257 10.90 -10.32 13.50
CA VAL A 257 9.93 -11.38 13.15
C VAL A 257 8.51 -11.02 13.59
N ALA A 258 8.34 -10.46 14.78
CA ALA A 258 7.02 -10.06 15.27
C ALA A 258 6.37 -8.96 14.41
N ARG A 259 7.15 -8.05 13.82
CA ARG A 259 6.64 -6.95 12.99
C ARG A 259 6.56 -7.29 11.49
N VAL A 260 7.58 -7.99 10.97
CA VAL A 260 7.73 -8.26 9.52
C VAL A 260 7.23 -9.65 9.12
N GLY A 261 7.07 -10.56 10.08
CA GLY A 261 6.62 -11.93 9.83
C GLY A 261 7.69 -12.88 9.31
N LYS A 262 8.93 -12.39 9.13
CA LYS A 262 10.05 -13.19 8.56
C LYS A 262 11.35 -12.86 9.28
N PRO A 263 12.31 -13.82 9.37
CA PRO A 263 13.65 -13.54 9.86
C PRO A 263 14.38 -12.48 9.01
N PRO A 264 15.25 -11.63 9.61
CA PRO A 264 15.97 -10.57 8.89
C PRO A 264 16.75 -11.07 7.66
N ALA A 265 17.45 -12.20 7.77
CA ALA A 265 18.22 -12.77 6.66
C ALA A 265 17.32 -13.22 5.49
N THR A 266 16.16 -13.80 5.80
CA THR A 266 15.17 -14.19 4.78
C THR A 266 14.58 -12.96 4.10
N TYR A 267 14.28 -11.91 4.87
CA TYR A 267 13.78 -10.65 4.33
C TYR A 267 14.82 -10.01 3.39
N LEU A 268 16.08 -9.87 3.83
CA LEU A 268 17.18 -9.34 3.01
C LEU A 268 17.33 -10.13 1.70
N ALA A 269 17.30 -11.48 1.76
CA ALA A 269 17.38 -12.30 0.55
C ALA A 269 16.23 -12.01 -0.43
N HIS A 270 15.02 -11.76 0.06
CA HIS A 270 13.89 -11.37 -0.78
C HIS A 270 14.11 -10.00 -1.42
N VAL A 271 14.53 -8.99 -0.65
CA VAL A 271 14.80 -7.63 -1.17
C VAL A 271 15.91 -7.66 -2.24
N ARG A 272 16.96 -8.43 -2.04
CA ARG A 272 18.02 -8.64 -3.04
C ARG A 272 17.48 -9.22 -4.35
N LEU A 273 16.60 -10.21 -4.26
CA LEU A 273 16.00 -10.83 -5.44
C LEU A 273 15.01 -9.88 -6.15
N ASP A 274 14.26 -9.07 -5.39
CA ASP A 274 13.37 -8.05 -5.94
C ASP A 274 14.18 -6.97 -6.66
N ALA A 275 15.26 -6.45 -6.07
CA ALA A 275 16.18 -5.52 -6.72
C ALA A 275 16.83 -6.12 -7.99
N ALA A 276 17.10 -7.43 -7.99
CA ALA A 276 17.61 -8.09 -9.17
C ALA A 276 16.59 -8.13 -10.32
N THR A 277 15.28 -8.22 -10.04
CA THR A 277 14.25 -8.16 -11.10
C THR A 277 14.28 -6.80 -11.80
N ASP A 278 14.50 -5.71 -11.07
CA ASP A 278 14.60 -4.37 -11.62
C ASP A 278 15.83 -4.22 -12.52
N LEU A 279 16.98 -4.73 -12.08
CA LEU A 279 18.20 -4.75 -12.91
C LEU A 279 18.05 -5.64 -14.14
N LEU A 280 17.40 -6.81 -14.02
CA LEU A 280 17.15 -7.72 -15.15
C LEU A 280 16.25 -7.06 -16.21
N ARG A 281 15.24 -6.28 -15.79
CA ARG A 281 14.30 -5.60 -16.67
C ARG A 281 14.90 -4.33 -17.27
N GLY A 282 15.51 -3.49 -16.44
CA GLY A 282 15.96 -2.15 -16.80
C GLY A 282 17.33 -2.09 -17.47
N THR A 283 18.14 -3.17 -17.41
CA THR A 283 19.51 -3.16 -17.90
C THR A 283 19.87 -4.37 -18.77
N SER A 284 20.97 -4.26 -19.52
CA SER A 284 21.58 -5.39 -20.25
C SER A 284 22.75 -6.03 -19.49
N LEU A 285 22.95 -5.71 -18.21
CA LEU A 285 24.04 -6.26 -17.41
C LEU A 285 24.04 -7.79 -17.43
N PRO A 286 25.22 -8.42 -17.48
CA PRO A 286 25.35 -9.87 -17.30
C PRO A 286 24.73 -10.34 -15.99
N VAL A 287 24.18 -11.55 -15.97
CA VAL A 287 23.55 -12.12 -14.76
C VAL A 287 24.53 -12.21 -13.60
N THR A 288 25.81 -12.47 -13.91
CA THR A 288 26.90 -12.47 -12.93
C THR A 288 27.04 -11.13 -12.20
N LEU A 289 27.10 -10.03 -12.97
CA LEU A 289 27.20 -8.68 -12.39
C LEU A 289 25.94 -8.29 -11.62
N ILE A 290 24.77 -8.72 -12.07
CA ILE A 290 23.53 -8.48 -11.30
C ILE A 290 23.59 -9.23 -9.96
N ALA A 291 24.04 -10.48 -9.94
CA ALA A 291 24.20 -11.25 -8.72
C ALA A 291 25.16 -10.55 -7.74
N GLU A 292 26.29 -10.03 -8.20
CA GLU A 292 27.24 -9.26 -7.40
C GLU A 292 26.64 -7.98 -6.87
N ASN A 293 25.97 -7.19 -7.71
CA ASN A 293 25.36 -5.92 -7.34
C ASN A 293 24.28 -6.07 -6.24
N VAL A 294 23.59 -7.20 -6.23
CA VAL A 294 22.58 -7.48 -5.19
C VAL A 294 23.13 -8.32 -4.02
N GLY A 295 24.45 -8.45 -3.90
CA GLY A 295 25.13 -9.02 -2.73
C GLY A 295 25.19 -10.54 -2.69
N TYR A 296 25.15 -11.22 -3.84
CA TYR A 296 25.43 -12.66 -3.92
C TYR A 296 26.90 -12.91 -4.27
N THR A 297 27.53 -13.82 -3.55
CA THR A 297 28.93 -14.21 -3.75
C THR A 297 29.17 -15.08 -4.97
N SER A 298 28.10 -15.65 -5.56
CA SER A 298 28.20 -16.43 -6.80
C SER A 298 26.90 -16.40 -7.60
N GLU A 299 27.02 -16.38 -8.92
CA GLU A 299 25.90 -16.47 -9.87
C GLU A 299 25.08 -17.74 -9.64
N ALA A 300 25.73 -18.86 -9.30
CA ALA A 300 25.06 -20.13 -9.07
C ALA A 300 24.12 -20.08 -7.84
N ALA A 301 24.56 -19.45 -6.74
CA ALA A 301 23.73 -19.24 -5.55
C ALA A 301 22.55 -18.31 -5.86
N PHE A 302 22.81 -17.19 -6.54
CA PHE A 302 21.80 -16.26 -7.01
C PHE A 302 20.75 -16.94 -7.90
N SER A 303 21.19 -17.65 -8.94
CA SER A 303 20.29 -18.31 -9.90
C SER A 303 19.39 -19.35 -9.24
N ARG A 304 19.89 -20.10 -8.25
CA ARG A 304 19.07 -21.04 -7.47
C ARG A 304 18.03 -20.31 -6.64
N ALA A 305 18.43 -19.28 -5.89
CA ALA A 305 17.52 -18.48 -5.06
C ALA A 305 16.45 -17.78 -5.91
N PHE A 306 16.84 -17.19 -7.03
CA PHE A 306 15.96 -16.54 -7.98
C PHE A 306 14.92 -17.51 -8.57
N LYS A 307 15.38 -18.67 -9.06
CA LYS A 307 14.48 -19.72 -9.60
C LYS A 307 13.52 -20.23 -8.53
N HIS A 308 13.98 -20.38 -7.29
CA HIS A 308 13.11 -20.80 -6.18
C HIS A 308 11.99 -19.78 -5.92
N ARG A 309 12.27 -18.48 -6.00
CA ARG A 309 11.30 -17.42 -5.73
C ARG A 309 10.37 -17.13 -6.91
N TYR A 310 10.90 -17.10 -8.14
CA TYR A 310 10.17 -16.69 -9.34
C TYR A 310 9.82 -17.84 -10.31
N GLY A 311 10.16 -19.07 -9.97
CA GLY A 311 9.84 -20.25 -10.77
C GLY A 311 10.74 -20.46 -11.99
N THR A 312 11.44 -19.41 -12.47
CA THR A 312 12.28 -19.45 -13.67
C THR A 312 13.67 -18.86 -13.41
N PRO A 313 14.73 -19.35 -14.15
CA PRO A 313 16.07 -18.78 -14.02
C PRO A 313 16.12 -17.31 -14.48
N PRO A 314 17.05 -16.48 -13.93
CA PRO A 314 17.15 -15.05 -14.23
C PRO A 314 17.23 -14.72 -15.72
N ALA A 315 18.05 -15.44 -16.49
CA ALA A 315 18.21 -15.20 -17.93
C ALA A 315 16.94 -15.49 -18.74
N ARG A 316 16.14 -16.50 -18.33
CA ARG A 316 14.85 -16.79 -18.95
C ARG A 316 13.82 -15.74 -18.55
N TRP A 317 13.75 -15.41 -17.27
CA TRP A 317 12.87 -14.37 -16.74
C TRP A 317 13.05 -13.03 -17.47
N ARG A 318 14.31 -12.61 -17.71
CA ARG A 318 14.64 -11.41 -18.51
C ARG A 318 14.06 -11.45 -19.91
N ARG A 319 14.17 -12.59 -20.61
CA ARG A 319 13.64 -12.73 -21.97
C ARG A 319 12.12 -12.65 -22.00
N ASP A 320 11.48 -13.37 -21.10
CA ASP A 320 10.03 -13.47 -21.05
C ASP A 320 9.40 -12.10 -20.72
N THR A 321 10.03 -11.29 -19.81
CA THR A 321 9.54 -9.97 -19.40
C THR A 321 9.81 -8.87 -20.43
N ARG A 322 10.79 -9.03 -21.33
CA ARG A 322 11.06 -8.03 -22.40
C ARG A 322 10.20 -8.23 -23.66
N LEU A 323 9.53 -9.35 -23.75
CA LEU A 323 8.64 -9.69 -24.87
C LEU A 323 7.16 -9.42 -24.55
N ALA A 324 6.84 -9.17 -23.29
CA ALA A 324 5.52 -8.76 -22.81
C ALA A 324 5.41 -7.24 -22.70
#